data_3ec84cede2b1f8e8ffa6e990205e9ab5
#
_entry.id   3ec84cede2b1f8e8ffa6e990205e9ab5
#
_cell.length_a   1.000
_cell.length_b   1.000
_cell.length_c   1.000
_cell.angle_alpha   90.00
_cell.angle_beta   90.00
_cell.angle_gamma   90.00
#
_symmetry.space_group_name_H-M   'P 1'
#
loop_
_entity.id
_entity.type
_entity.pdbx_description
1 polymer ?
#
loop_
_entity_poly.entity_id
_entity_poly.type
_entity_poly.pdbx_seq_one_letter_code
_entity_poly.pdbx_strand_id
1 'polypeptide(L)'
;AGRFDGRVRVNVLEIAGGSDLAERFQQSGTATAAPGTVMVIDEGNAGHLKVSDAAYDTKVAGIVSGAGDVQAGLTLEQEGVLEGDLTVAIAGRVYAQCEAHSGSIQPGDLLTTSSVAGHCMKATERTLAAGAIIGKAMTGLKSGQGLVLVLVSLQ
;
A
#
# COMPACT_ATOMS: atom_id res chain seq x y z
N ALA A 1 2.83 12.81 -24.50
CA ALA A 1 2.45 13.15 -23.12
C ALA A 1 2.23 14.65 -23.02
N GLY A 2 1.16 15.07 -22.33
CA GLY A 2 0.89 16.48 -22.05
C GLY A 2 1.39 16.84 -20.66
N ARG A 3 2.02 18.02 -20.51
CA ARG A 3 2.34 18.62 -19.20
C ARG A 3 1.55 19.93 -19.08
N PHE A 4 0.91 20.14 -17.95
CA PHE A 4 0.17 21.35 -17.63
C PHE A 4 0.83 22.00 -16.41
N ASP A 5 1.34 23.22 -16.59
CA ASP A 5 1.89 24.02 -15.49
C ASP A 5 0.78 24.96 -15.01
N GLY A 6 0.09 24.57 -13.94
CA GLY A 6 -1.00 25.31 -13.33
C GLY A 6 -2.26 24.48 -13.10
N ARG A 7 -3.37 25.19 -12.82
CA ARG A 7 -4.65 24.55 -12.50
C ARG A 7 -5.34 24.01 -13.75
N VAL A 8 -5.73 22.73 -13.70
CA VAL A 8 -6.62 22.10 -14.69
C VAL A 8 -8.02 21.98 -14.10
N ARG A 9 -9.05 22.42 -14.84
CA ARG A 9 -10.47 22.29 -14.46
C ARG A 9 -11.17 21.45 -15.52
N VAL A 10 -11.74 20.34 -15.10
CA VAL A 10 -12.50 19.42 -15.96
C VAL A 10 -13.83 19.06 -15.28
N ASN A 11 -14.84 18.69 -16.06
CA ASN A 11 -16.12 18.22 -15.49
C ASN A 11 -16.00 16.76 -15.03
N VAL A 12 -15.27 15.92 -15.78
CA VAL A 12 -15.01 14.51 -15.50
C VAL A 12 -13.60 14.20 -15.91
N LEU A 13 -12.85 13.49 -15.07
CA LEU A 13 -11.54 12.94 -15.38
C LEU A 13 -11.61 11.43 -15.35
N GLU A 14 -11.24 10.79 -16.46
CA GLU A 14 -11.04 9.34 -16.59
C GLU A 14 -9.55 9.05 -16.78
N ILE A 15 -9.01 8.16 -15.94
CA ILE A 15 -7.61 7.72 -15.99
C ILE A 15 -7.61 6.24 -16.38
N ALA A 16 -7.21 5.94 -17.61
CA ALA A 16 -7.26 4.59 -18.18
C ALA A 16 -5.98 3.76 -17.93
N GLY A 17 -4.92 4.36 -17.38
CA GLY A 17 -3.59 3.75 -17.28
C GLY A 17 -3.21 3.18 -15.91
N GLY A 18 -4.09 3.24 -14.92
CA GLY A 18 -3.79 2.76 -13.57
C GLY A 18 -5.03 2.62 -12.70
N SER A 19 -4.89 2.09 -11.50
CA SER A 19 -6.03 1.71 -10.66
C SER A 19 -5.96 2.13 -9.20
N ASP A 20 -4.88 2.75 -8.74
CA ASP A 20 -4.75 3.24 -7.38
C ASP A 20 -4.49 4.75 -7.33
N LEU A 21 -4.80 5.34 -6.17
CA LEU A 21 -4.36 6.67 -5.76
C LEU A 21 -3.12 6.49 -4.91
N ALA A 22 -2.01 7.07 -5.34
CA ALA A 22 -0.73 6.98 -4.67
C ALA A 22 -0.16 8.36 -4.33
N GLU A 23 0.72 8.40 -3.37
CA GLU A 23 1.53 9.57 -3.03
C GLU A 23 3.02 9.21 -3.04
N ARG A 24 3.86 10.25 -3.17
CA ARG A 24 5.31 10.12 -3.07
C ARG A 24 5.75 10.25 -1.62
N PHE A 25 6.54 9.27 -1.17
CA PHE A 25 7.11 9.25 0.18
C PHE A 25 8.61 9.03 0.15
N GLN A 26 9.30 9.62 1.11
CA GLN A 26 10.67 9.25 1.42
C GLN A 26 10.67 7.95 2.21
N GLN A 27 11.62 7.07 1.90
CA GLN A 27 11.81 5.82 2.60
C GLN A 27 13.01 5.89 3.53
N SER A 28 12.87 5.35 4.73
CA SER A 28 13.98 5.08 5.63
C SER A 28 14.67 3.77 5.26
N GLY A 29 16.00 3.74 5.39
CA GLY A 29 16.82 2.58 5.04
C GLY A 29 17.53 2.74 3.70
N THR A 30 18.39 1.77 3.37
CA THR A 30 19.30 1.84 2.23
C THR A 30 18.79 1.13 0.99
N ALA A 31 17.84 0.22 1.13
CA ALA A 31 17.27 -0.56 0.03
C ALA A 31 15.87 -0.06 -0.31
N THR A 32 15.64 0.28 -1.58
CA THR A 32 14.31 0.67 -2.07
C THR A 32 13.32 -0.50 -1.95
N ALA A 33 12.18 -0.25 -1.32
CA ALA A 33 11.13 -1.25 -1.20
C ALA A 33 10.56 -1.62 -2.58
N ALA A 34 10.46 -2.92 -2.83
CA ALA A 34 9.91 -3.43 -4.09
C ALA A 34 8.40 -3.19 -4.19
N PRO A 35 7.83 -3.13 -5.42
CA PRO A 35 6.39 -3.11 -5.61
C PRO A 35 5.67 -4.22 -4.85
N GLY A 36 4.54 -3.88 -4.24
CA GLY A 36 3.75 -4.78 -3.40
C GLY A 36 4.14 -4.80 -1.93
N THR A 37 5.25 -4.16 -1.55
CA THR A 37 5.69 -4.09 -0.14
C THR A 37 4.73 -3.26 0.69
N VAL A 38 4.35 -3.77 1.85
CA VAL A 38 3.55 -3.05 2.85
C VAL A 38 4.45 -2.11 3.66
N MET A 39 4.05 -0.85 3.76
CA MET A 39 4.81 0.22 4.41
C MET A 39 4.11 0.71 5.67
N VAL A 40 4.90 1.11 6.65
CA VAL A 40 4.44 1.76 7.90
C VAL A 40 5.14 3.10 8.08
N ILE A 41 4.54 4.00 8.86
CA ILE A 41 5.17 5.27 9.26
C ILE A 41 6.42 4.96 10.09
N ASP A 42 7.53 5.61 9.77
CA ASP A 42 8.76 5.50 10.56
C ASP A 42 8.77 6.54 11.68
N GLU A 43 8.58 6.09 12.90
CA GLU A 43 8.59 6.95 14.09
C GLU A 43 9.97 7.54 14.43
N GLY A 44 11.03 6.94 13.88
CA GLY A 44 12.42 7.44 14.04
C GLY A 44 12.80 8.53 13.05
N ASN A 45 12.08 8.65 11.93
CA ASN A 45 12.34 9.64 10.88
C ASN A 45 11.02 10.28 10.44
N ALA A 46 10.74 11.46 10.95
CA ALA A 46 9.47 12.16 10.73
C ALA A 46 9.16 12.34 9.24
N GLY A 47 7.96 11.93 8.84
CA GLY A 47 7.49 12.02 7.46
C GLY A 47 7.95 10.90 6.53
N HIS A 48 8.81 9.99 7.00
CA HIS A 48 9.29 8.84 6.22
C HIS A 48 8.44 7.60 6.46
N LEU A 49 8.49 6.69 5.51
CA LEU A 49 7.97 5.34 5.64
C LEU A 49 9.12 4.33 5.75
N LYS A 50 8.86 3.23 6.41
CA LYS A 50 9.73 2.04 6.45
C LYS A 50 8.95 0.79 6.11
N VAL A 51 9.65 -0.27 5.73
CA VAL A 51 9.06 -1.59 5.49
C VAL A 51 8.41 -2.09 6.79
N SER A 52 7.18 -2.60 6.69
CA SER A 52 6.49 -3.22 7.84
C SER A 52 7.25 -4.47 8.30
N ASP A 53 7.34 -4.70 9.60
CA ASP A 53 8.02 -5.84 10.21
C ASP A 53 7.32 -6.40 11.46
N ALA A 54 6.16 -5.84 11.78
CA ALA A 54 5.35 -6.24 12.94
C ALA A 54 3.90 -6.55 12.51
N ALA A 55 3.33 -7.58 13.13
CA ALA A 55 1.91 -7.90 12.95
C ALA A 55 1.02 -6.85 13.64
N TYR A 56 -0.10 -6.51 12.96
CA TYR A 56 -1.07 -5.53 13.48
C TYR A 56 -0.46 -4.16 13.82
N ASP A 57 0.47 -3.68 12.98
CA ASP A 57 1.07 -2.36 13.19
C ASP A 57 0.09 -1.25 12.82
N THR A 58 -0.34 -0.48 13.81
CA THR A 58 -1.26 0.65 13.64
C THR A 58 -0.66 1.82 12.86
N LYS A 59 0.65 1.79 12.59
CA LYS A 59 1.34 2.78 11.74
C LYS A 59 1.26 2.46 10.25
N VAL A 60 0.47 1.46 9.85
CA VAL A 60 0.33 1.09 8.43
C VAL A 60 -0.08 2.29 7.58
N ALA A 61 0.66 2.51 6.49
CA ALA A 61 0.52 3.70 5.65
C ALA A 61 0.07 3.39 4.22
N GLY A 62 0.34 2.19 3.72
CA GLY A 62 -0.05 1.79 2.37
C GLY A 62 0.82 0.69 1.79
N ILE A 63 0.76 0.54 0.48
CA ILE A 63 1.42 -0.52 -0.28
C ILE A 63 2.18 0.11 -1.43
N VAL A 64 3.43 -0.28 -1.66
CA VAL A 64 4.22 0.20 -2.81
C VAL A 64 3.52 -0.21 -4.11
N SER A 65 3.13 0.78 -4.91
CA SER A 65 2.42 0.57 -6.19
C SER A 65 3.33 -0.06 -7.24
N GLY A 66 2.74 -0.77 -8.21
CA GLY A 66 3.44 -1.30 -9.38
C GLY A 66 3.63 -2.82 -9.40
N ALA A 67 3.15 -3.58 -8.40
CA ALA A 67 3.19 -5.03 -8.45
C ALA A 67 2.12 -5.60 -9.38
N GLY A 68 2.38 -6.78 -9.98
CA GLY A 68 1.43 -7.52 -10.80
C GLY A 68 0.96 -6.74 -12.05
N ASP A 69 1.84 -5.93 -12.64
CA ASP A 69 1.56 -5.09 -13.82
C ASP A 69 0.46 -4.02 -13.61
N VAL A 70 0.08 -3.76 -12.37
CA VAL A 70 -0.87 -2.68 -12.01
C VAL A 70 -0.10 -1.43 -11.64
N GLN A 71 -0.39 -0.33 -12.36
CA GLN A 71 0.26 0.96 -12.14
C GLN A 71 -0.63 1.90 -11.31
N ALA A 72 -0.01 2.90 -10.67
CA ALA A 72 -0.74 4.00 -10.07
C ALA A 72 -1.57 4.75 -11.12
N GLY A 73 -2.86 4.98 -10.83
CA GLY A 73 -3.73 5.77 -11.68
C GLY A 73 -3.53 7.26 -11.51
N LEU A 74 -3.34 7.69 -10.27
CA LEU A 74 -3.04 9.07 -9.90
C LEU A 74 -1.93 9.08 -8.85
N THR A 75 -0.87 9.85 -9.11
CA THR A 75 0.20 10.08 -8.13
C THR A 75 0.17 11.54 -7.71
N LEU A 76 0.07 11.77 -6.40
CA LEU A 76 0.16 13.09 -5.80
C LEU A 76 1.58 13.34 -5.30
N GLU A 77 2.06 14.56 -5.56
CA GLU A 77 3.36 15.04 -5.12
C GLU A 77 3.32 16.57 -5.03
N GLN A 78 3.96 17.14 -4.05
CA GLN A 78 4.19 18.57 -3.98
C GLN A 78 5.68 18.84 -4.03
N GLU A 79 6.17 19.19 -5.22
CA GLU A 79 7.57 19.46 -5.50
C GLU A 79 8.16 20.49 -4.50
N GLY A 80 9.32 20.17 -3.94
CA GLY A 80 10.02 21.00 -2.95
C GLY A 80 9.46 20.94 -1.52
N VAL A 81 8.37 20.20 -1.27
CA VAL A 81 7.73 20.14 0.05
C VAL A 81 7.44 18.71 0.50
N LEU A 82 6.68 17.96 -0.30
CA LEU A 82 6.32 16.56 -0.04
C LEU A 82 6.74 15.74 -1.25
N GLU A 83 7.98 15.29 -1.22
CA GLU A 83 8.64 14.53 -2.28
C GLU A 83 9.09 13.16 -1.77
N GLY A 84 9.38 12.26 -2.69
CA GLY A 84 9.96 10.96 -2.36
C GLY A 84 10.17 10.08 -3.58
N ASP A 85 11.00 9.07 -3.41
CA ASP A 85 11.30 8.09 -4.45
C ASP A 85 10.33 6.93 -4.47
N LEU A 86 9.53 6.77 -3.41
CA LEU A 86 8.63 5.65 -3.24
C LEU A 86 7.18 6.05 -3.57
N THR A 87 6.58 5.39 -4.55
CA THR A 87 5.15 5.57 -4.88
C THR A 87 4.32 4.59 -4.06
N VAL A 88 3.53 5.09 -3.12
CA VAL A 88 2.74 4.27 -2.18
C VAL A 88 1.25 4.49 -2.42
N ALA A 89 0.54 3.41 -2.73
CA ALA A 89 -0.91 3.39 -2.85
C ALA A 89 -1.56 3.54 -1.48
N ILE A 90 -2.42 4.57 -1.34
CA ILE A 90 -3.17 4.89 -0.13
C ILE A 90 -4.66 4.59 -0.27
N ALA A 91 -5.14 4.40 -1.49
CA ALA A 91 -6.52 4.00 -1.81
C ALA A 91 -6.59 3.33 -3.17
N GLY A 92 -7.65 2.54 -3.40
CA GLY A 92 -7.88 1.87 -4.68
C GLY A 92 -7.36 0.43 -4.71
N ARG A 93 -7.12 -0.10 -5.91
CA ARG A 93 -6.74 -1.50 -6.10
C ARG A 93 -5.26 -1.62 -6.41
N VAL A 94 -4.55 -2.37 -5.59
CA VAL A 94 -3.10 -2.61 -5.72
C VAL A 94 -2.77 -4.04 -5.32
N TYR A 95 -1.74 -4.64 -5.91
CA TYR A 95 -1.21 -5.92 -5.44
C TYR A 95 -0.28 -5.72 -4.24
N ALA A 96 -0.49 -6.52 -3.19
CA ALA A 96 0.37 -6.58 -2.01
C ALA A 96 1.08 -7.93 -1.90
N GLN A 97 2.30 -7.92 -1.41
CA GLN A 97 2.95 -9.12 -0.89
C GLN A 97 2.20 -9.55 0.37
N CYS A 98 1.69 -10.77 0.38
CA CYS A 98 0.99 -11.33 1.53
C CYS A 98 1.56 -12.69 1.89
N GLU A 99 1.33 -13.10 3.12
CA GLU A 99 1.63 -14.43 3.61
C GLU A 99 0.36 -15.08 4.19
N ALA A 100 0.28 -16.40 4.13
CA ALA A 100 -0.85 -17.19 4.60
C ALA A 100 -0.45 -18.20 5.70
N HIS A 101 0.61 -17.91 6.48
CA HIS A 101 1.03 -18.77 7.60
C HIS A 101 0.02 -18.70 8.75
N SER A 102 -0.57 -17.51 8.97
CA SER A 102 -1.61 -17.28 9.99
C SER A 102 -3.02 -17.69 9.54
N GLY A 103 -3.14 -18.25 8.34
CA GLY A 103 -4.40 -18.70 7.73
C GLY A 103 -4.54 -18.28 6.28
N SER A 104 -5.24 -19.10 5.51
CA SER A 104 -5.53 -18.80 4.10
C SER A 104 -6.31 -17.50 3.96
N ILE A 105 -5.94 -16.71 2.96
CA ILE A 105 -6.64 -15.47 2.59
C ILE A 105 -7.72 -15.82 1.57
N GLN A 106 -8.93 -15.33 1.78
CA GLN A 106 -10.07 -15.46 0.87
C GLN A 106 -10.53 -14.05 0.40
N PRO A 107 -11.14 -13.92 -0.77
CA PRO A 107 -11.78 -12.67 -1.16
C PRO A 107 -12.76 -12.18 -0.09
N GLY A 108 -12.66 -10.89 0.28
CA GLY A 108 -13.44 -10.26 1.34
C GLY A 108 -12.78 -10.24 2.72
N ASP A 109 -11.72 -11.02 2.94
CA ASP A 109 -10.99 -10.99 4.22
C ASP A 109 -10.34 -9.64 4.46
N LEU A 110 -10.38 -9.16 5.72
CA LEU A 110 -9.59 -8.01 6.16
C LEU A 110 -8.12 -8.40 6.24
N LEU A 111 -7.27 -7.48 5.79
CA LEU A 111 -5.82 -7.64 5.79
C LEU A 111 -5.16 -6.64 6.72
N THR A 112 -4.12 -7.09 7.40
CA THR A 112 -3.27 -6.31 8.29
C THR A 112 -1.79 -6.57 7.98
N THR A 113 -0.88 -5.84 8.61
CA THR A 113 0.56 -6.09 8.52
C THR A 113 0.93 -7.43 9.15
N SER A 114 1.94 -8.10 8.59
CA SER A 114 2.51 -9.34 9.11
C SER A 114 3.85 -9.09 9.81
N SER A 115 4.29 -10.03 10.63
CA SER A 115 5.67 -10.09 11.14
C SER A 115 6.70 -10.50 10.07
N VAL A 116 6.22 -10.97 8.91
CA VAL A 116 7.08 -11.15 7.74
C VAL A 116 7.27 -9.79 7.07
N ALA A 117 8.51 -9.33 7.00
CA ALA A 117 8.83 -7.98 6.54
C ALA A 117 8.19 -7.67 5.17
N GLY A 118 7.50 -6.54 5.10
CA GLY A 118 6.85 -6.03 3.89
C GLY A 118 5.61 -6.80 3.44
N HIS A 119 5.11 -7.75 4.25
CA HIS A 119 3.95 -8.57 3.89
C HIS A 119 2.70 -8.19 4.66
N CYS A 120 1.57 -8.44 4.05
CA CYS A 120 0.28 -8.47 4.73
C CYS A 120 -0.13 -9.90 5.08
N MET A 121 -1.06 -10.03 6.01
CA MET A 121 -1.72 -11.29 6.40
C MET A 121 -3.19 -11.07 6.66
N LYS A 122 -3.95 -12.15 6.76
CA LYS A 122 -5.35 -12.10 7.19
C LYS A 122 -5.44 -11.59 8.64
N ALA A 123 -6.30 -10.61 8.87
CA ALA A 123 -6.60 -10.10 10.21
C ALA A 123 -7.59 -11.04 10.91
N THR A 124 -7.08 -11.87 11.82
CA THR A 124 -7.87 -12.83 12.62
C THR A 124 -8.24 -12.30 13.99
N GLU A 125 -7.39 -11.42 14.57
CA GLU A 125 -7.54 -10.87 15.92
C GLU A 125 -8.27 -9.52 15.89
N ARG A 126 -9.59 -9.53 16.13
CA ARG A 126 -10.43 -8.33 16.07
C ARG A 126 -9.99 -7.22 17.03
N THR A 127 -9.48 -7.59 18.19
CA THR A 127 -9.03 -6.63 19.22
C THR A 127 -7.78 -5.85 18.82
N LEU A 128 -6.97 -6.40 17.91
CA LEU A 128 -5.75 -5.78 17.40
C LEU A 128 -5.98 -5.06 16.06
N ALA A 129 -7.15 -5.24 15.44
CA ALA A 129 -7.40 -4.77 14.08
C ALA A 129 -7.65 -3.26 13.97
N ALA A 130 -8.11 -2.61 15.06
CA ALA A 130 -8.42 -1.18 15.04
C ALA A 130 -7.17 -0.34 14.75
N GLY A 131 -7.20 0.42 13.65
CA GLY A 131 -6.07 1.24 13.19
C GLY A 131 -4.99 0.46 12.44
N ALA A 132 -5.10 -0.87 12.31
CA ALA A 132 -4.07 -1.72 11.69
C ALA A 132 -4.55 -2.39 10.39
N ILE A 133 -5.74 -2.05 9.89
CA ILE A 133 -6.29 -2.62 8.66
C ILE A 133 -5.77 -1.87 7.44
N ILE A 134 -5.22 -2.62 6.47
CA ILE A 134 -4.77 -2.13 5.17
C ILE A 134 -5.95 -2.03 4.19
N GLY A 135 -6.85 -3.00 4.23
CA GLY A 135 -7.96 -3.10 3.31
C GLY A 135 -8.54 -4.51 3.25
N LYS A 136 -9.16 -4.82 2.11
CA LYS A 136 -9.82 -6.12 1.87
C LYS A 136 -9.15 -6.86 0.73
N ALA A 137 -8.96 -8.17 0.89
CA ALA A 137 -8.51 -9.04 -0.18
C ALA A 137 -9.58 -9.12 -1.28
N MET A 138 -9.17 -8.96 -2.53
CA MET A 138 -10.01 -9.19 -3.72
C MET A 138 -9.70 -10.53 -4.38
N THR A 139 -8.51 -11.07 -4.15
CA THR A 139 -8.09 -12.42 -4.56
C THR A 139 -7.64 -13.22 -3.34
N GLY A 140 -7.48 -14.53 -3.50
CA GLY A 140 -7.09 -15.42 -2.40
C GLY A 140 -5.61 -15.81 -2.44
N LEU A 141 -5.13 -16.30 -1.29
CA LEU A 141 -3.83 -16.97 -1.13
C LEU A 141 -4.03 -18.17 -0.20
N LYS A 142 -3.85 -19.39 -0.72
CA LYS A 142 -4.14 -20.61 0.06
C LYS A 142 -3.06 -20.91 1.10
N SER A 143 -1.79 -20.72 0.76
CA SER A 143 -0.65 -21.02 1.62
C SER A 143 0.61 -20.31 1.12
N GLY A 144 1.62 -20.22 1.98
CA GLY A 144 2.91 -19.60 1.65
C GLY A 144 2.85 -18.09 1.48
N GLN A 145 3.65 -17.56 0.57
CA GLN A 145 3.73 -16.13 0.25
C GLN A 145 3.36 -15.91 -1.22
N GLY A 146 2.76 -14.76 -1.51
CA GLY A 146 2.37 -14.40 -2.87
C GLY A 146 1.67 -13.07 -2.96
N LEU A 147 1.35 -12.67 -4.18
CA LEU A 147 0.61 -11.43 -4.46
C LEU A 147 -0.90 -11.65 -4.27
N VAL A 148 -1.51 -10.75 -3.54
CA VAL A 148 -2.97 -10.64 -3.38
C VAL A 148 -3.41 -9.27 -3.88
N LEU A 149 -4.44 -9.23 -4.73
CA LEU A 149 -5.06 -7.96 -5.09
C LEU A 149 -5.86 -7.44 -3.91
N VAL A 150 -5.54 -6.23 -3.48
CA VAL A 150 -6.11 -5.58 -2.29
C VAL A 150 -6.89 -4.34 -2.70
N LEU A 151 -8.09 -4.19 -2.18
CA LEU A 151 -8.80 -2.91 -2.14
C LEU A 151 -8.34 -2.16 -0.89
N VAL A 152 -7.43 -1.20 -1.07
CA VAL A 152 -6.86 -0.42 0.03
C VAL A 152 -7.91 0.50 0.62
N SER A 153 -8.06 0.42 1.93
CA SER A 153 -8.95 1.23 2.76
C SER A 153 -8.41 1.19 4.19
N LEU A 154 -7.48 2.07 4.49
CA LEU A 154 -6.82 2.14 5.81
C LEU A 154 -7.84 2.43 6.92
N GLN A 155 -7.83 1.62 8.00
CA GLN A 155 -8.75 1.72 9.14
C GLN A 155 -8.07 1.36 10.46
#